data_e63f6b0cc1a9763171f31308b9b781e8
#
_entry.id   e63f6b0cc1a9763171f31308b9b781e8
#
_cell.length_a   1.000
_cell.length_b   1.000
_cell.length_c   1.000
_cell.angle_alpha   90.00
_cell.angle_beta   90.00
_cell.angle_gamma   90.00
#
_symmetry.space_group_name_H-M   'P 1'
#
loop_
_entity.id
_entity.type
_entity.pdbx_description
1 polymer ?
#
loop_
_entity_poly.entity_id
_entity_poly.type
_entity_poly.pdbx_seq_one_letter_code
_entity_poly.pdbx_strand_id
1 'polypeptide(L)'
;MEGVSRTGQEKNWWKKATVYQIYPRSFKDSNGDGIGDIRGIIEKLDYIKCLGADLIWLTPMYVSPQRDNGYDIADYYQIDPVYGTMEEFELLLREAHRRGIRIIMDMVLNHTSTEHEWFKKAVSDPDSPYRDYYFFRDPKPDGSVPNNWISRFSGPAWKKEEKSGQYYLHLFEETQADLNWENEAVRAECIKILKFWAEKGVDGFRLDVVNLLSKTPGLPDDPITGPKGDGRTHYADGPRIHEYLHLMNQEVFKPYGLVTVGEMSSTTPEECVLYTREDREELSMVFSFHHMKTDYKEGSKWTNQMFSLEKLKETQSYFQNKMEAGGGWNALFYSNHDQPRALSRFGNDTFYREESAKLLAITLFGLQGTTYIYQGEELGMRNACFETLEEYDDRESTGAYWQMRKDGVSYEEALLILRQKSRDNTRTPMQWDNTKNHGFSQGEP
;
A
#
# COMPACT_ATOMS: atom_id res chain seq x y z
N MET A 1 -29.85 -11.80 -8.36
CA MET A 1 -28.90 -11.42 -9.41
C MET A 1 -28.13 -12.68 -9.78
N GLU A 2 -28.23 -13.11 -11.03
CA GLU A 2 -27.53 -14.31 -11.49
C GLU A 2 -26.03 -14.04 -11.42
N GLY A 3 -25.31 -14.89 -10.69
CA GLY A 3 -23.85 -14.82 -10.58
C GLY A 3 -23.24 -14.92 -11.97
N VAL A 4 -22.48 -13.89 -12.37
CA VAL A 4 -21.70 -13.92 -13.61
C VAL A 4 -20.70 -15.06 -13.48
N SER A 5 -20.98 -16.17 -14.19
CA SER A 5 -20.07 -17.29 -14.30
C SER A 5 -18.78 -16.81 -14.98
N ARG A 6 -17.68 -16.72 -14.25
CA ARG A 6 -16.34 -16.42 -14.75
C ARG A 6 -15.68 -17.63 -15.46
N THR A 7 -16.47 -18.67 -15.78
CA THR A 7 -16.02 -19.88 -16.49
C THR A 7 -15.73 -19.54 -17.96
N GLY A 8 -14.44 -19.39 -18.30
CA GLY A 8 -13.96 -19.10 -19.66
C GLY A 8 -12.71 -18.19 -19.69
N GLN A 9 -12.23 -17.76 -18.54
CA GLN A 9 -10.99 -16.96 -18.51
C GLN A 9 -9.76 -17.82 -18.74
N GLU A 10 -8.80 -17.31 -19.54
CA GLU A 10 -7.48 -17.92 -19.67
C GLU A 10 -6.84 -18.03 -18.27
N LYS A 11 -6.36 -19.21 -17.93
CA LYS A 11 -5.65 -19.43 -16.66
C LYS A 11 -4.45 -18.47 -16.60
N ASN A 12 -4.27 -17.80 -15.48
CA ASN A 12 -3.16 -16.86 -15.26
C ASN A 12 -3.14 -15.66 -16.25
N TRP A 13 -4.31 -15.20 -16.71
CA TRP A 13 -4.46 -14.05 -17.60
C TRP A 13 -3.71 -12.81 -17.10
N TRP A 14 -3.65 -12.64 -15.78
CA TRP A 14 -3.00 -11.53 -15.10
C TRP A 14 -1.48 -11.47 -15.35
N LYS A 15 -0.84 -12.56 -15.74
CA LYS A 15 0.59 -12.56 -16.11
C LYS A 15 0.90 -11.72 -17.35
N LYS A 16 -0.10 -11.49 -18.20
CA LYS A 16 0.00 -10.68 -19.42
C LYS A 16 -0.63 -9.31 -19.28
N ALA A 17 -1.26 -9.03 -18.12
CA ALA A 17 -1.99 -7.80 -17.89
C ALA A 17 -1.08 -6.61 -17.59
N THR A 18 -1.53 -5.44 -17.98
CA THR A 18 -1.01 -4.15 -17.51
C THR A 18 -1.98 -3.57 -16.50
N VAL A 19 -1.48 -3.19 -15.34
CA VAL A 19 -2.26 -2.62 -14.26
C VAL A 19 -2.02 -1.12 -14.18
N TYR A 20 -3.10 -0.34 -14.08
CA TYR A 20 -3.04 1.10 -13.84
C TYR A 20 -3.45 1.39 -12.41
N GLN A 21 -2.55 1.93 -11.61
CA GLN A 21 -2.84 2.29 -10.22
C GLN A 21 -3.42 3.69 -10.14
N ILE A 22 -4.56 3.81 -9.48
CA ILE A 22 -5.23 5.07 -9.17
C ILE A 22 -5.14 5.36 -7.67
N TYR A 23 -4.70 6.58 -7.36
CA TYR A 23 -4.85 7.20 -6.06
C TYR A 23 -6.04 8.17 -6.16
N PRO A 24 -7.26 7.76 -5.72
CA PRO A 24 -8.51 8.45 -6.05
C PRO A 24 -8.49 9.92 -5.72
N ARG A 25 -7.99 10.28 -4.53
CA ARG A 25 -7.95 11.66 -4.01
C ARG A 25 -7.35 12.68 -4.97
N SER A 26 -6.37 12.27 -5.79
CA SER A 26 -5.65 13.16 -6.70
C SER A 26 -5.80 12.78 -8.19
N PHE A 27 -6.74 11.89 -8.54
CA PHE A 27 -6.90 11.43 -9.91
C PHE A 27 -7.74 12.36 -10.76
N LYS A 28 -9.01 12.58 -10.40
CA LYS A 28 -9.93 13.47 -11.11
C LYS A 28 -11.08 13.87 -10.18
N ASP A 29 -11.24 15.16 -9.98
CA ASP A 29 -12.36 15.76 -9.25
C ASP A 29 -13.49 16.08 -10.25
N SER A 30 -14.65 15.46 -10.06
CA SER A 30 -15.82 15.66 -10.92
C SER A 30 -16.82 16.68 -10.36
N ASN A 31 -16.80 16.93 -9.06
CA ASN A 31 -17.78 17.77 -8.36
C ASN A 31 -17.27 19.18 -8.00
N GLY A 32 -15.96 19.41 -8.11
CA GLY A 32 -15.33 20.72 -7.91
C GLY A 32 -14.96 21.05 -6.47
N ASP A 33 -14.89 20.04 -5.57
CA ASP A 33 -14.52 20.23 -4.16
C ASP A 33 -13.02 20.15 -3.89
N GLY A 34 -12.21 19.88 -4.92
CA GLY A 34 -10.75 19.75 -4.81
C GLY A 34 -10.26 18.35 -4.50
N ILE A 35 -11.13 17.37 -4.36
CA ILE A 35 -10.81 15.97 -4.08
C ILE A 35 -11.27 15.10 -5.25
N GLY A 36 -10.41 14.22 -5.74
CA GLY A 36 -10.77 13.27 -6.77
C GLY A 36 -11.78 12.24 -6.26
N ASP A 37 -12.68 11.79 -7.14
CA ASP A 37 -13.83 10.99 -6.78
C ASP A 37 -14.10 9.84 -7.78
N ILE A 38 -15.05 8.97 -7.43
CA ILE A 38 -15.44 7.81 -8.25
C ILE A 38 -15.98 8.23 -9.62
N ARG A 39 -16.76 9.32 -9.70
CA ARG A 39 -17.28 9.82 -10.98
C ARG A 39 -16.15 10.31 -11.89
N GLY A 40 -15.15 10.97 -11.32
CA GLY A 40 -13.94 11.37 -12.03
C GLY A 40 -13.17 10.17 -12.58
N ILE A 41 -13.12 9.06 -11.84
CA ILE A 41 -12.52 7.81 -12.36
C ILE A 41 -13.35 7.27 -13.53
N ILE A 42 -14.67 7.25 -13.43
CA ILE A 42 -15.58 6.80 -14.51
C ILE A 42 -15.36 7.63 -15.77
N GLU A 43 -15.23 8.96 -15.67
CA GLU A 43 -14.96 9.86 -16.79
C GLU A 43 -13.67 9.53 -17.56
N LYS A 44 -12.69 8.92 -16.88
CA LYS A 44 -11.36 8.62 -17.43
C LYS A 44 -11.16 7.15 -17.83
N LEU A 45 -12.18 6.30 -17.73
CA LEU A 45 -12.06 4.89 -18.11
C LEU A 45 -11.68 4.68 -19.58
N ASP A 46 -12.17 5.51 -20.49
CA ASP A 46 -11.80 5.41 -21.91
C ASP A 46 -10.32 5.78 -22.15
N TYR A 47 -9.79 6.75 -21.40
CA TYR A 47 -8.37 7.07 -21.41
C TYR A 47 -7.53 5.88 -20.94
N ILE A 48 -7.90 5.28 -19.80
CA ILE A 48 -7.20 4.12 -19.23
C ILE A 48 -7.25 2.94 -20.22
N LYS A 49 -8.39 2.73 -20.88
CA LYS A 49 -8.52 1.70 -21.93
C LYS A 49 -7.63 1.97 -23.14
N CYS A 50 -7.56 3.21 -23.59
CA CYS A 50 -6.69 3.62 -24.71
C CYS A 50 -5.20 3.49 -24.36
N LEU A 51 -4.82 3.65 -23.09
CA LEU A 51 -3.46 3.41 -22.60
C LEU A 51 -3.08 1.92 -22.69
N GLY A 52 -4.07 1.02 -22.80
CA GLY A 52 -3.85 -0.42 -22.89
C GLY A 52 -3.89 -1.15 -21.53
N ALA A 53 -4.38 -0.50 -20.47
CA ALA A 53 -4.54 -1.16 -19.18
C ALA A 53 -5.69 -2.17 -19.20
N ASP A 54 -5.44 -3.34 -18.60
CA ASP A 54 -6.40 -4.43 -18.45
C ASP A 54 -7.05 -4.44 -17.07
N LEU A 55 -6.39 -3.81 -16.11
CA LEU A 55 -6.74 -3.86 -14.69
C LEU A 55 -6.48 -2.50 -14.05
N ILE A 56 -7.39 -2.05 -13.20
CA ILE A 56 -7.21 -0.88 -12.34
C ILE A 56 -6.99 -1.36 -10.89
N TRP A 57 -5.98 -0.84 -10.23
CA TRP A 57 -5.81 -0.91 -8.78
C TRP A 57 -6.22 0.41 -8.15
N LEU A 58 -7.23 0.37 -7.29
CA LEU A 58 -7.69 1.50 -6.49
C LEU A 58 -7.07 1.43 -5.09
N THR A 59 -6.40 2.51 -4.64
CA THR A 59 -6.01 2.62 -3.22
C THR A 59 -7.26 2.75 -2.35
N PRO A 60 -7.18 2.61 -1.00
CA PRO A 60 -8.37 2.46 -0.17
C PRO A 60 -9.38 3.59 -0.35
N MET A 61 -10.65 3.22 -0.53
CA MET A 61 -11.79 4.14 -0.61
C MET A 61 -12.86 3.84 0.46
N TYR A 62 -12.50 3.07 1.48
CA TYR A 62 -13.36 2.76 2.62
C TYR A 62 -13.49 3.95 3.54
N VAL A 63 -14.55 3.96 4.37
CA VAL A 63 -14.71 5.00 5.40
C VAL A 63 -13.47 5.04 6.30
N SER A 64 -12.84 6.20 6.37
CA SER A 64 -11.59 6.43 7.08
C SER A 64 -11.53 7.84 7.67
N PRO A 65 -10.94 8.02 8.86
CA PRO A 65 -10.58 9.35 9.37
C PRO A 65 -9.50 10.06 8.53
N GLN A 66 -8.93 9.39 7.53
CA GLN A 66 -7.93 9.92 6.60
C GLN A 66 -6.61 10.37 7.29
N ARG A 67 -6.27 9.81 8.44
CA ARG A 67 -5.01 10.13 9.15
C ARG A 67 -3.78 9.57 8.44
N ASP A 68 -3.96 8.44 7.74
CA ASP A 68 -2.99 7.85 6.83
C ASP A 68 -3.63 7.65 5.44
N ASN A 69 -4.33 8.66 4.96
CA ASN A 69 -4.85 8.75 3.58
C ASN A 69 -5.65 7.52 3.14
N GLY A 70 -6.52 7.00 4.03
CA GLY A 70 -7.42 5.88 3.75
C GLY A 70 -6.91 4.52 4.25
N TYR A 71 -5.63 4.39 4.63
CA TYR A 71 -5.10 3.15 5.20
C TYR A 71 -5.48 2.93 6.67
N ASP A 72 -6.07 3.91 7.32
CA ASP A 72 -6.70 3.84 8.65
C ASP A 72 -8.20 3.60 8.52
N ILE A 73 -8.62 2.36 8.21
CA ILE A 73 -10.00 2.02 7.88
C ILE A 73 -10.86 1.96 9.14
N ALA A 74 -11.99 2.70 9.14
CA ALA A 74 -12.98 2.71 10.21
C ALA A 74 -14.23 1.86 9.90
N ASP A 75 -14.56 1.66 8.62
CA ASP A 75 -15.63 0.75 8.18
C ASP A 75 -15.27 0.15 6.82
N TYR A 76 -15.12 -1.17 6.76
CA TYR A 76 -14.76 -1.91 5.54
C TYR A 76 -15.94 -2.12 4.58
N TYR A 77 -17.18 -1.88 5.01
CA TYR A 77 -18.39 -2.20 4.23
C TYR A 77 -19.00 -1.00 3.51
N GLN A 78 -18.41 0.19 3.70
CA GLN A 78 -18.88 1.44 3.12
C GLN A 78 -17.80 2.13 2.30
N ILE A 79 -18.21 2.78 1.22
CA ILE A 79 -17.35 3.75 0.52
C ILE A 79 -17.34 5.05 1.34
N ASP A 80 -16.17 5.65 1.49
CA ASP A 80 -16.03 6.95 2.15
C ASP A 80 -16.78 8.01 1.33
N PRO A 81 -17.70 8.78 1.97
CA PRO A 81 -18.46 9.83 1.29
C PRO A 81 -17.60 10.87 0.56
N VAL A 82 -16.34 11.03 0.94
CA VAL A 82 -15.40 11.91 0.25
C VAL A 82 -15.12 11.48 -1.19
N TYR A 83 -15.25 10.18 -1.48
CA TYR A 83 -15.03 9.62 -2.82
C TYR A 83 -16.33 9.34 -3.57
N GLY A 84 -17.47 9.30 -2.89
CA GLY A 84 -18.78 9.01 -3.49
C GLY A 84 -19.61 8.00 -2.69
N THR A 85 -20.48 7.29 -3.39
CA THR A 85 -21.41 6.33 -2.77
C THR A 85 -21.14 4.89 -3.23
N MET A 86 -21.77 3.93 -2.54
CA MET A 86 -21.72 2.51 -2.96
C MET A 86 -22.34 2.31 -4.35
N GLU A 87 -23.40 3.02 -4.68
CA GLU A 87 -24.05 2.97 -6.00
C GLU A 87 -23.12 3.47 -7.10
N GLU A 88 -22.33 4.50 -6.81
CA GLU A 88 -21.31 5.03 -7.75
C GLU A 88 -20.14 4.05 -7.91
N PHE A 89 -19.73 3.39 -6.84
CA PHE A 89 -18.75 2.32 -6.93
C PHE A 89 -19.24 1.13 -7.76
N GLU A 90 -20.47 0.69 -7.56
CA GLU A 90 -21.09 -0.35 -8.39
C GLU A 90 -21.24 0.09 -9.86
N LEU A 91 -21.48 1.39 -10.11
CA LEU A 91 -21.48 1.96 -11.46
C LEU A 91 -20.06 1.90 -12.06
N LEU A 92 -19.03 2.26 -11.30
CA LEU A 92 -17.63 2.16 -11.74
C LEU A 92 -17.28 0.73 -12.15
N LEU A 93 -17.63 -0.28 -11.35
CA LEU A 93 -17.42 -1.69 -11.69
C LEU A 93 -18.09 -2.05 -13.02
N ARG A 94 -19.38 -1.71 -13.19
CA ARG A 94 -20.11 -1.99 -14.44
C ARG A 94 -19.48 -1.32 -15.66
N GLU A 95 -19.10 -0.03 -15.54
CA GLU A 95 -18.52 0.73 -16.64
C GLU A 95 -17.11 0.29 -17.00
N ALA A 96 -16.31 -0.13 -16.02
CA ALA A 96 -14.99 -0.73 -16.25
C ALA A 96 -15.12 -2.09 -16.95
N HIS A 97 -15.98 -2.97 -16.44
CA HIS A 97 -16.22 -4.29 -17.03
C HIS A 97 -16.76 -4.20 -18.45
N ARG A 98 -17.65 -3.24 -18.75
CA ARG A 98 -18.15 -2.99 -20.12
C ARG A 98 -17.03 -2.66 -21.11
N ARG A 99 -15.95 -2.06 -20.62
CA ARG A 99 -14.73 -1.74 -21.42
C ARG A 99 -13.71 -2.87 -21.41
N GLY A 100 -13.97 -3.98 -20.73
CA GLY A 100 -13.01 -5.06 -20.54
C GLY A 100 -11.86 -4.67 -19.62
N ILE A 101 -12.09 -3.76 -18.68
CA ILE A 101 -11.14 -3.39 -17.63
C ILE A 101 -11.62 -4.04 -16.33
N ARG A 102 -10.73 -4.70 -15.62
CA ARG A 102 -11.00 -5.27 -14.29
C ARG A 102 -10.62 -4.28 -13.19
N ILE A 103 -11.14 -4.50 -11.98
CA ILE A 103 -10.83 -3.66 -10.82
C ILE A 103 -10.40 -4.52 -9.64
N ILE A 104 -9.24 -4.19 -9.06
CA ILE A 104 -8.83 -4.68 -7.75
C ILE A 104 -8.85 -3.54 -6.73
N MET A 105 -9.26 -3.89 -5.52
CA MET A 105 -9.28 -2.96 -4.39
C MET A 105 -8.10 -3.22 -3.48
N ASP A 106 -7.65 -2.15 -2.84
CA ASP A 106 -6.68 -2.26 -1.74
C ASP A 106 -7.36 -2.83 -0.49
N MET A 107 -6.75 -3.77 0.18
CA MET A 107 -7.31 -4.42 1.35
C MET A 107 -6.31 -4.42 2.50
N VAL A 108 -6.60 -3.61 3.50
CA VAL A 108 -5.77 -3.41 4.68
C VAL A 108 -6.25 -4.33 5.79
N LEU A 109 -5.57 -5.45 6.00
CA LEU A 109 -5.98 -6.47 6.99
C LEU A 109 -5.00 -6.61 8.16
N ASN A 110 -3.89 -5.87 8.15
CA ASN A 110 -2.94 -5.87 9.26
C ASN A 110 -3.44 -5.07 10.46
N HIS A 111 -4.18 -4.01 10.23
CA HIS A 111 -4.63 -3.07 11.27
C HIS A 111 -5.97 -2.44 10.88
N THR A 112 -6.63 -1.80 11.85
CA THR A 112 -7.77 -0.93 11.63
C THR A 112 -7.48 0.45 12.21
N SER A 113 -8.29 1.45 11.82
CA SER A 113 -8.35 2.70 12.57
C SER A 113 -8.77 2.46 14.02
N THR A 114 -8.28 3.27 14.94
CA THR A 114 -8.83 3.34 16.32
C THR A 114 -10.27 3.87 16.35
N GLU A 115 -10.75 4.44 15.23
CA GLU A 115 -12.15 4.81 15.04
C GLU A 115 -13.04 3.64 14.56
N HIS A 116 -12.46 2.48 14.25
CA HIS A 116 -13.21 1.27 13.90
C HIS A 116 -14.06 0.78 15.08
N GLU A 117 -15.26 0.28 14.80
CA GLU A 117 -16.18 -0.17 15.85
C GLU A 117 -15.57 -1.25 16.76
N TRP A 118 -14.77 -2.17 16.20
CA TRP A 118 -14.10 -3.21 16.98
C TRP A 118 -13.14 -2.61 18.01
N PHE A 119 -12.33 -1.61 17.64
CA PHE A 119 -11.40 -0.98 18.57
C PHE A 119 -12.14 -0.18 19.64
N LYS A 120 -13.19 0.57 19.27
CA LYS A 120 -14.04 1.28 20.23
C LYS A 120 -14.65 0.35 21.27
N LYS A 121 -15.14 -0.82 20.85
CA LYS A 121 -15.64 -1.86 21.76
C LYS A 121 -14.52 -2.46 22.62
N ALA A 122 -13.33 -2.69 22.06
CA ALA A 122 -12.16 -3.21 22.78
C ALA A 122 -11.71 -2.30 23.92
N VAL A 123 -11.79 -0.97 23.75
CA VAL A 123 -11.35 0.00 24.78
C VAL A 123 -12.49 0.44 25.72
N SER A 124 -13.75 0.25 25.33
CA SER A 124 -14.90 0.61 26.16
C SER A 124 -15.10 -0.35 27.31
N ASP A 125 -14.80 -1.63 27.09
CA ASP A 125 -14.95 -2.73 28.05
C ASP A 125 -13.76 -3.69 27.93
N PRO A 126 -12.88 -3.77 28.94
CA PRO A 126 -11.75 -4.68 28.95
C PRO A 126 -12.12 -6.17 28.86
N ASP A 127 -13.34 -6.54 29.28
CA ASP A 127 -13.85 -7.91 29.22
C ASP A 127 -14.59 -8.19 27.86
N SER A 128 -14.63 -7.21 26.96
CA SER A 128 -15.21 -7.37 25.63
C SER A 128 -14.45 -8.42 24.82
N PRO A 129 -15.14 -9.32 24.06
CA PRO A 129 -14.48 -10.23 23.14
C PRO A 129 -13.66 -9.51 22.06
N TYR A 130 -13.94 -8.23 21.79
CA TYR A 130 -13.15 -7.41 20.88
C TYR A 130 -11.78 -7.01 21.44
N ARG A 131 -11.54 -7.18 22.75
CA ARG A 131 -10.22 -6.93 23.34
C ARG A 131 -9.14 -7.80 22.70
N ASP A 132 -9.46 -9.06 22.43
CA ASP A 132 -8.56 -10.02 21.80
C ASP A 132 -8.45 -9.87 20.27
N TYR A 133 -9.19 -8.93 19.68
CA TYR A 133 -9.03 -8.59 18.25
C TYR A 133 -7.73 -7.82 18.00
N TYR A 134 -7.15 -7.22 19.05
CA TYR A 134 -5.93 -6.43 19.01
C TYR A 134 -4.92 -6.93 20.02
N PHE A 135 -3.68 -6.55 19.87
CA PHE A 135 -2.63 -6.88 20.82
C PHE A 135 -2.60 -5.84 21.95
N PHE A 136 -3.19 -6.15 23.10
CA PHE A 136 -3.04 -5.37 24.32
C PHE A 136 -2.06 -6.03 25.27
N ARG A 137 -1.18 -5.27 25.93
CA ARG A 137 -0.16 -5.76 26.88
C ARG A 137 -0.01 -4.79 28.05
N ASP A 138 0.27 -5.34 29.21
CA ASP A 138 0.64 -4.54 30.37
C ASP A 138 2.01 -3.89 30.17
N PRO A 139 2.27 -2.72 30.78
CA PRO A 139 3.60 -2.14 30.83
C PRO A 139 4.59 -3.13 31.52
N LYS A 140 5.89 -2.99 31.22
CA LYS A 140 6.93 -3.66 32.00
C LYS A 140 6.87 -3.17 33.47
N PRO A 141 7.50 -3.90 34.43
CA PRO A 141 7.46 -3.51 35.84
C PRO A 141 8.00 -2.11 36.16
N ASP A 142 8.85 -1.57 35.30
CA ASP A 142 9.38 -0.22 35.38
C ASP A 142 8.46 0.84 34.70
N GLY A 143 7.31 0.43 34.19
CA GLY A 143 6.35 1.28 33.50
C GLY A 143 6.65 1.53 32.01
N SER A 144 7.73 0.95 31.48
CA SER A 144 8.08 1.08 30.07
C SER A 144 7.19 0.25 29.14
N VAL A 145 7.31 0.49 27.82
CA VAL A 145 6.56 -0.22 26.77
C VAL A 145 6.83 -1.73 26.80
N PRO A 146 5.88 -2.57 26.32
CA PRO A 146 5.95 -4.03 26.43
C PRO A 146 7.18 -4.68 25.79
N ASN A 147 7.68 -4.12 24.69
CA ASN A 147 8.91 -4.57 24.03
C ASN A 147 9.63 -3.41 23.35
N ASN A 148 10.75 -3.68 22.67
CA ASN A 148 11.58 -2.67 22.02
C ASN A 148 11.21 -2.40 20.56
N TRP A 149 10.04 -2.81 20.09
CA TRP A 149 9.63 -2.60 18.70
C TRP A 149 9.39 -1.11 18.40
N ILE A 150 9.73 -0.74 17.17
CA ILE A 150 9.64 0.64 16.68
C ILE A 150 8.62 0.70 15.55
N SER A 151 7.75 1.71 15.58
CA SER A 151 6.80 2.00 14.52
C SER A 151 7.53 2.36 13.21
N ARG A 152 6.93 1.99 12.08
CA ARG A 152 7.41 2.35 10.74
C ARG A 152 7.40 3.88 10.51
N PHE A 153 6.57 4.60 11.26
CA PHE A 153 6.44 6.07 11.22
C PHE A 153 7.19 6.79 12.34
N SER A 154 8.11 6.08 12.99
CA SER A 154 8.95 6.54 14.10
C SER A 154 8.31 6.40 15.50
N GLY A 155 9.17 6.31 16.51
CA GLY A 155 8.74 6.11 17.90
C GLY A 155 8.43 4.65 18.24
N PRO A 156 8.04 4.38 19.50
CA PRO A 156 7.65 3.04 19.95
C PRO A 156 6.46 2.50 19.16
N ALA A 157 6.42 1.18 18.90
CA ALA A 157 5.28 0.52 18.27
C ALA A 157 4.12 0.24 19.26
N TRP A 158 4.13 0.89 20.40
CA TRP A 158 3.16 0.71 21.48
C TRP A 158 2.60 2.04 21.95
N LYS A 159 1.28 2.19 21.91
CA LYS A 159 0.56 3.34 22.43
C LYS A 159 -0.20 2.96 23.68
N LYS A 160 -0.06 3.77 24.73
CA LYS A 160 -0.80 3.57 25.98
C LYS A 160 -2.29 3.86 25.77
N GLU A 161 -3.13 2.94 26.21
CA GLU A 161 -4.56 3.14 26.34
C GLU A 161 -4.85 3.64 27.77
N GLU A 162 -5.40 4.85 27.88
CA GLU A 162 -5.43 5.60 29.13
C GLU A 162 -6.39 5.01 30.18
N LYS A 163 -7.47 4.32 29.77
CA LYS A 163 -8.47 3.80 30.70
C LYS A 163 -7.98 2.54 31.42
N SER A 164 -7.42 1.60 30.66
CA SER A 164 -6.92 0.33 31.22
C SER A 164 -5.49 0.43 31.72
N GLY A 165 -4.73 1.42 31.26
CA GLY A 165 -3.29 1.53 31.49
C GLY A 165 -2.43 0.57 30.67
N GLN A 166 -3.05 -0.30 29.86
CA GLN A 166 -2.34 -1.21 28.96
C GLN A 166 -1.85 -0.46 27.72
N TYR A 167 -0.98 -1.10 26.94
CA TYR A 167 -0.52 -0.63 25.65
C TYR A 167 -1.12 -1.49 24.54
N TYR A 168 -1.52 -0.86 23.42
CA TYR A 168 -1.85 -1.58 22.20
C TYR A 168 -0.74 -1.45 21.15
N LEU A 169 -0.57 -2.49 20.33
CA LEU A 169 0.43 -2.53 19.26
C LEU A 169 -0.05 -1.70 18.04
N HIS A 170 0.85 -0.91 17.47
CA HIS A 170 0.68 -0.26 16.17
C HIS A 170 2.02 -0.25 15.42
N LEU A 171 2.10 -0.93 14.30
CA LEU A 171 3.32 -0.96 13.50
C LEU A 171 3.48 0.28 12.61
N PHE A 172 2.41 1.06 12.41
CA PHE A 172 2.35 2.28 11.61
C PHE A 172 1.95 3.49 12.47
N GLU A 173 1.01 4.29 12.04
CA GLU A 173 0.51 5.45 12.78
C GLU A 173 -0.16 5.00 14.09
N GLU A 174 -0.06 5.81 15.14
CA GLU A 174 -0.59 5.42 16.48
C GLU A 174 -2.10 5.18 16.50
N THR A 175 -2.83 5.68 15.51
CA THR A 175 -4.26 5.43 15.32
C THR A 175 -4.58 4.23 14.44
N GLN A 176 -3.58 3.43 14.06
CA GLN A 176 -3.72 2.19 13.28
C GLN A 176 -3.37 0.97 14.14
N ALA A 177 -4.34 0.49 14.94
CA ALA A 177 -4.13 -0.63 15.85
C ALA A 177 -4.00 -1.96 15.11
N ASP A 178 -2.93 -2.73 15.37
CA ASP A 178 -2.64 -4.01 14.73
C ASP A 178 -3.64 -5.10 15.16
N LEU A 179 -4.22 -5.78 14.18
CA LEU A 179 -5.14 -6.90 14.38
C LEU A 179 -4.42 -8.17 14.81
N ASN A 180 -5.00 -8.88 15.76
CA ASN A 180 -4.51 -10.16 16.26
C ASN A 180 -5.00 -11.33 15.39
N TRP A 181 -4.26 -11.68 14.34
CA TRP A 181 -4.59 -12.80 13.44
C TRP A 181 -4.51 -14.19 14.10
N GLU A 182 -3.95 -14.31 15.32
CA GLU A 182 -4.05 -15.55 16.10
C GLU A 182 -5.49 -15.84 16.55
N ASN A 183 -6.32 -14.80 16.67
CA ASN A 183 -7.74 -14.90 17.00
C ASN A 183 -8.56 -15.37 15.79
N GLU A 184 -9.27 -16.50 15.95
CA GLU A 184 -10.15 -17.05 14.88
C GLU A 184 -11.28 -16.10 14.47
N ALA A 185 -11.81 -15.33 15.42
CA ALA A 185 -12.87 -14.38 15.13
C ALA A 185 -12.37 -13.24 14.21
N VAL A 186 -11.13 -12.78 14.39
CA VAL A 186 -10.49 -11.80 13.49
C VAL A 186 -10.37 -12.38 12.09
N ARG A 187 -9.85 -13.60 11.94
CA ARG A 187 -9.74 -14.28 10.64
C ARG A 187 -11.11 -14.42 9.96
N ALA A 188 -12.13 -14.83 10.73
CA ALA A 188 -13.49 -14.97 10.22
C ALA A 188 -14.08 -13.63 9.72
N GLU A 189 -13.87 -12.54 10.45
CA GLU A 189 -14.31 -11.20 10.02
C GLU A 189 -13.55 -10.72 8.77
N CYS A 190 -12.24 -10.92 8.70
CA CYS A 190 -11.46 -10.59 7.49
C CYS A 190 -11.95 -11.38 6.26
N ILE A 191 -12.27 -12.65 6.41
CA ILE A 191 -12.87 -13.48 5.34
C ILE A 191 -14.24 -12.93 4.91
N LYS A 192 -15.08 -12.49 5.86
CA LYS A 192 -16.39 -11.87 5.53
C LYS A 192 -16.21 -10.58 4.73
N ILE A 193 -15.27 -9.73 5.12
CA ILE A 193 -14.95 -8.50 4.39
C ILE A 193 -14.54 -8.81 2.95
N LEU A 194 -13.61 -9.75 2.76
CA LEU A 194 -13.15 -10.15 1.44
C LEU A 194 -14.30 -10.72 0.58
N LYS A 195 -15.16 -11.59 1.16
CA LYS A 195 -16.35 -12.15 0.48
C LYS A 195 -17.33 -11.06 0.08
N PHE A 196 -17.60 -10.09 0.95
CA PHE A 196 -18.50 -8.98 0.64
C PHE A 196 -18.09 -8.22 -0.64
N TRP A 197 -16.81 -7.86 -0.77
CA TRP A 197 -16.34 -7.16 -1.94
C TRP A 197 -16.24 -8.06 -3.18
N ALA A 198 -15.89 -9.34 -3.00
CA ALA A 198 -15.94 -10.32 -4.08
C ALA A 198 -17.35 -10.48 -4.65
N GLU A 199 -18.38 -10.51 -3.79
CA GLU A 199 -19.80 -10.57 -4.15
C GLU A 199 -20.30 -9.26 -4.81
N LYS A 200 -19.71 -8.11 -4.49
CA LYS A 200 -19.93 -6.85 -5.20
C LYS A 200 -19.38 -6.87 -6.63
N GLY A 201 -18.48 -7.79 -6.95
CA GLY A 201 -17.96 -7.99 -8.31
C GLY A 201 -16.56 -7.45 -8.56
N VAL A 202 -15.79 -7.12 -7.52
CA VAL A 202 -14.36 -6.79 -7.70
C VAL A 202 -13.59 -8.00 -8.25
N ASP A 203 -12.56 -7.76 -9.03
CA ASP A 203 -11.81 -8.82 -9.72
C ASP A 203 -10.61 -9.32 -8.91
N GLY A 204 -10.34 -8.70 -7.77
CA GLY A 204 -9.27 -9.11 -6.89
C GLY A 204 -8.89 -8.08 -5.84
N PHE A 205 -7.77 -8.33 -5.17
CA PHE A 205 -7.28 -7.48 -4.09
C PHE A 205 -5.77 -7.23 -4.18
N ARG A 206 -5.38 -6.00 -3.85
CA ARG A 206 -4.03 -5.74 -3.38
C ARG A 206 -4.06 -5.81 -1.86
N LEU A 207 -3.24 -6.67 -1.28
CA LEU A 207 -3.19 -6.89 0.16
C LEU A 207 -2.06 -6.05 0.76
N ASP A 208 -2.44 -5.06 1.55
CA ASP A 208 -1.53 -4.13 2.21
C ASP A 208 -0.66 -4.85 3.24
N VAL A 209 0.64 -4.61 3.18
CA VAL A 209 1.67 -5.18 4.09
C VAL A 209 1.38 -6.62 4.53
N VAL A 210 0.94 -7.45 3.61
CA VAL A 210 0.35 -8.76 3.87
C VAL A 210 1.26 -9.70 4.65
N ASN A 211 2.56 -9.57 4.50
CA ASN A 211 3.51 -10.41 5.23
C ASN A 211 3.71 -10.02 6.70
N LEU A 212 2.98 -9.02 7.19
CA LEU A 212 3.01 -8.60 8.60
C LEU A 212 1.85 -9.17 9.44
N LEU A 213 0.91 -9.91 8.84
CA LEU A 213 -0.28 -10.43 9.55
C LEU A 213 0.09 -11.37 10.70
N SER A 214 1.10 -12.20 10.52
CA SER A 214 1.56 -13.16 11.55
C SER A 214 2.72 -12.59 12.35
N LYS A 215 2.59 -12.57 13.66
CA LYS A 215 3.64 -12.14 14.59
C LYS A 215 4.15 -13.32 15.41
N THR A 216 5.41 -13.27 15.84
CA THR A 216 5.96 -14.26 16.77
C THR A 216 5.15 -14.27 18.07
N PRO A 217 4.64 -15.44 18.53
CA PRO A 217 3.89 -15.54 19.78
C PRO A 217 4.66 -14.93 20.97
N GLY A 218 3.93 -14.23 21.85
CA GLY A 218 4.52 -13.56 23.00
C GLY A 218 5.12 -12.19 22.70
N LEU A 219 5.31 -11.82 21.44
CA LEU A 219 5.86 -10.52 21.00
C LEU A 219 7.18 -10.17 21.72
N PRO A 220 8.22 -11.00 21.58
CA PRO A 220 9.48 -10.81 22.32
C PRO A 220 10.23 -9.56 21.88
N ASP A 221 11.16 -9.09 22.73
CA ASP A 221 12.11 -8.06 22.33
C ASP A 221 12.92 -8.50 21.10
N ASP A 222 13.16 -7.59 20.17
CA ASP A 222 14.06 -7.84 19.04
C ASP A 222 15.50 -7.99 19.59
N PRO A 223 16.20 -9.09 19.28
CA PRO A 223 17.57 -9.30 19.74
C PRO A 223 18.57 -8.36 19.07
N ILE A 224 18.20 -7.74 17.93
CA ILE A 224 19.04 -6.77 17.26
C ILE A 224 18.93 -5.43 17.99
N THR A 225 20.06 -4.85 18.36
CA THR A 225 20.12 -3.54 19.02
C THR A 225 20.48 -2.43 18.01
N GLY A 226 20.05 -1.20 18.29
CA GLY A 226 20.28 -0.04 17.44
C GLY A 226 19.25 0.08 16.31
N PRO A 227 19.52 0.86 15.25
CA PRO A 227 18.52 1.22 14.23
C PRO A 227 17.94 0.06 13.41
N LYS A 228 18.53 -1.11 13.48
CA LYS A 228 18.04 -2.32 12.81
C LYS A 228 17.16 -3.21 13.71
N GLY A 229 17.19 -2.98 15.01
CA GLY A 229 16.38 -3.70 15.97
C GLY A 229 15.05 -3.00 16.19
N ASP A 230 14.13 -3.16 15.24
CA ASP A 230 12.83 -2.49 15.21
C ASP A 230 11.65 -3.47 15.36
N GLY A 231 11.92 -4.72 15.67
CA GLY A 231 10.92 -5.77 15.82
C GLY A 231 10.61 -6.56 14.56
N ARG A 232 11.10 -6.14 13.38
CA ARG A 232 10.73 -6.78 12.11
C ARG A 232 11.09 -8.25 12.02
N THR A 233 12.08 -8.73 12.75
CA THR A 233 12.43 -10.16 12.86
C THR A 233 11.31 -11.00 13.49
N HIS A 234 10.34 -10.35 14.14
CA HIS A 234 9.22 -10.97 14.82
C HIS A 234 7.86 -10.71 14.20
N TYR A 235 7.75 -9.73 13.29
CA TYR A 235 6.47 -9.40 12.67
C TYR A 235 6.47 -9.48 11.14
N ALA A 236 7.63 -9.62 10.47
CA ALA A 236 7.68 -9.87 9.03
C ALA A 236 7.85 -11.36 8.75
N ASP A 237 7.10 -11.88 7.77
CA ASP A 237 7.11 -13.29 7.37
C ASP A 237 6.95 -14.25 8.58
N GLY A 238 6.03 -13.92 9.48
CA GLY A 238 5.83 -14.61 10.74
C GLY A 238 5.35 -16.06 10.58
N PRO A 239 5.38 -16.87 11.64
CA PRO A 239 5.33 -18.34 11.57
C PRO A 239 4.04 -18.93 10.98
N ARG A 240 2.93 -18.19 10.99
CA ARG A 240 1.64 -18.66 10.47
C ARG A 240 1.16 -17.91 9.23
N ILE A 241 2.01 -17.10 8.60
CA ILE A 241 1.59 -16.26 7.48
C ILE A 241 1.04 -17.10 6.32
N HIS A 242 1.71 -18.16 5.94
CA HIS A 242 1.30 -19.03 4.85
C HIS A 242 -0.02 -19.77 5.15
N GLU A 243 -0.28 -20.12 6.42
CA GLU A 243 -1.56 -20.67 6.84
C GLU A 243 -2.70 -19.66 6.59
N TYR A 244 -2.49 -18.39 6.95
CA TYR A 244 -3.49 -17.35 6.77
C TYR A 244 -3.75 -17.04 5.29
N LEU A 245 -2.70 -17.00 4.49
CA LEU A 245 -2.83 -16.76 3.04
C LEU A 245 -3.54 -17.92 2.35
N HIS A 246 -3.18 -19.16 2.68
CA HIS A 246 -3.86 -20.33 2.16
C HIS A 246 -5.34 -20.36 2.55
N LEU A 247 -5.67 -20.00 3.80
CA LEU A 247 -7.06 -19.85 4.25
C LEU A 247 -7.82 -18.82 3.39
N MET A 248 -7.28 -17.63 3.18
CA MET A 248 -7.89 -16.60 2.33
C MET A 248 -8.05 -17.08 0.89
N ASN A 249 -7.07 -17.80 0.36
CA ASN A 249 -7.15 -18.36 -0.97
C ASN A 249 -8.29 -19.38 -1.09
N GLN A 250 -8.36 -20.37 -0.19
CA GLN A 250 -9.36 -21.43 -0.25
C GLN A 250 -10.79 -20.90 -0.01
N GLU A 251 -10.93 -19.94 0.91
CA GLU A 251 -12.23 -19.40 1.29
C GLU A 251 -12.75 -18.30 0.33
N VAL A 252 -11.85 -17.58 -0.35
CA VAL A 252 -12.25 -16.41 -1.14
C VAL A 252 -11.58 -16.37 -2.52
N PHE A 253 -10.26 -16.32 -2.61
CA PHE A 253 -9.62 -15.97 -3.88
C PHE A 253 -9.88 -17.00 -4.98
N LYS A 254 -9.72 -18.26 -4.66
CA LYS A 254 -9.96 -19.38 -5.59
C LYS A 254 -11.44 -19.57 -5.95
N PRO A 255 -12.39 -19.60 -4.98
CA PRO A 255 -13.82 -19.74 -5.29
C PRO A 255 -14.40 -18.62 -6.16
N TYR A 256 -13.93 -17.39 -5.95
CA TYR A 256 -14.39 -16.23 -6.73
C TYR A 256 -13.53 -15.92 -7.96
N GLY A 257 -12.45 -16.68 -8.21
CA GLY A 257 -11.53 -16.48 -9.35
C GLY A 257 -10.81 -15.14 -9.33
N LEU A 258 -10.40 -14.69 -8.14
CA LEU A 258 -9.79 -13.38 -7.92
C LEU A 258 -8.28 -13.38 -8.17
N VAL A 259 -7.78 -12.29 -8.74
CA VAL A 259 -6.34 -12.03 -8.78
C VAL A 259 -5.91 -11.32 -7.49
N THR A 260 -4.73 -11.66 -6.98
CA THR A 260 -4.22 -11.07 -5.75
C THR A 260 -2.78 -10.58 -5.93
N VAL A 261 -2.47 -9.44 -5.34
CA VAL A 261 -1.11 -8.94 -5.23
C VAL A 261 -0.79 -8.59 -3.78
N GLY A 262 0.26 -9.17 -3.24
CA GLY A 262 0.73 -8.89 -1.87
C GLY A 262 1.79 -7.81 -1.85
N GLU A 263 1.65 -6.84 -0.95
CA GLU A 263 2.75 -5.94 -0.63
C GLU A 263 3.66 -6.58 0.40
N MET A 264 4.96 -6.73 0.03
CA MET A 264 5.96 -7.40 0.86
C MET A 264 6.88 -6.38 1.52
N SER A 265 6.77 -6.24 2.81
CA SER A 265 7.63 -5.39 3.62
C SER A 265 8.80 -6.18 4.18
N SER A 266 10.04 -5.78 3.85
CA SER A 266 11.27 -6.35 4.46
C SER A 266 11.46 -7.87 4.24
N THR A 267 11.10 -8.37 3.08
CA THR A 267 11.18 -9.79 2.69
C THR A 267 12.43 -10.13 1.87
N THR A 268 12.57 -11.39 1.46
CA THR A 268 13.61 -11.89 0.54
C THR A 268 12.96 -12.43 -0.75
N PRO A 269 13.68 -12.60 -1.86
CA PRO A 269 13.12 -13.24 -3.06
C PRO A 269 12.74 -14.70 -2.82
N GLU A 270 13.44 -15.40 -1.94
CA GLU A 270 13.10 -16.77 -1.53
C GLU A 270 11.73 -16.81 -0.84
N GLU A 271 11.46 -15.90 0.07
CA GLU A 271 10.14 -15.74 0.68
C GLU A 271 9.09 -15.34 -0.38
N CYS A 272 9.37 -14.37 -1.25
CA CYS A 272 8.45 -13.96 -2.33
C CYS A 272 8.02 -15.14 -3.21
N VAL A 273 8.91 -16.08 -3.47
CA VAL A 273 8.60 -17.34 -4.19
C VAL A 273 7.56 -18.16 -3.43
N LEU A 274 7.72 -18.31 -2.10
CA LEU A 274 6.78 -19.08 -1.28
C LEU A 274 5.37 -18.49 -1.32
N TYR A 275 5.23 -17.16 -1.34
CA TYR A 275 3.93 -16.50 -1.42
C TYR A 275 3.23 -16.65 -2.78
N THR A 276 3.98 -16.86 -3.87
CA THR A 276 3.43 -16.73 -5.24
C THR A 276 3.53 -17.99 -6.07
N ARG A 277 4.21 -19.02 -5.58
CA ARG A 277 4.31 -20.31 -6.29
C ARG A 277 2.93 -20.97 -6.38
N GLU A 278 2.54 -21.35 -7.59
CA GLU A 278 1.19 -21.80 -7.92
C GLU A 278 0.70 -22.98 -7.06
N ASP A 279 1.59 -23.94 -6.77
CA ASP A 279 1.26 -25.14 -5.98
C ASP A 279 0.99 -24.86 -4.49
N ARG A 280 1.30 -23.66 -4.02
CA ARG A 280 1.01 -23.25 -2.64
C ARG A 280 -0.39 -22.67 -2.46
N GLU A 281 -1.01 -22.27 -3.56
CA GLU A 281 -2.37 -21.71 -3.55
C GLU A 281 -2.51 -20.57 -2.52
N GLU A 282 -1.67 -19.55 -2.63
CA GLU A 282 -1.66 -18.36 -1.77
C GLU A 282 -1.97 -17.11 -2.59
N LEU A 283 -0.97 -16.40 -3.10
CA LEU A 283 -1.14 -15.17 -3.88
C LEU A 283 -0.78 -15.36 -5.35
N SER A 284 -1.33 -14.48 -6.22
CA SER A 284 -0.98 -14.49 -7.65
C SER A 284 0.41 -13.88 -7.89
N MET A 285 0.74 -12.80 -7.19
CA MET A 285 1.98 -12.05 -7.34
C MET A 285 2.29 -11.22 -6.10
N VAL A 286 3.49 -10.68 -6.02
CA VAL A 286 3.90 -9.78 -4.92
C VAL A 286 4.71 -8.59 -5.43
N PHE A 287 4.56 -7.44 -4.75
CA PHE A 287 5.48 -6.32 -4.84
C PHE A 287 6.67 -6.54 -3.93
N SER A 288 7.88 -6.33 -4.45
CA SER A 288 9.09 -6.19 -3.64
C SER A 288 9.67 -4.79 -3.77
N PHE A 289 10.24 -4.25 -2.69
CA PHE A 289 10.76 -2.88 -2.66
C PHE A 289 12.30 -2.81 -2.72
N HIS A 290 12.96 -3.90 -3.06
CA HIS A 290 14.44 -3.95 -3.02
C HIS A 290 15.09 -3.00 -4.03
N HIS A 291 14.53 -2.87 -5.22
CA HIS A 291 15.00 -1.95 -6.24
C HIS A 291 14.83 -0.48 -5.81
N MET A 292 13.89 -0.17 -4.90
CA MET A 292 13.73 1.15 -4.29
C MET A 292 14.81 1.49 -3.28
N LYS A 293 15.59 0.52 -2.79
CA LYS A 293 16.62 0.74 -1.77
C LYS A 293 18.00 1.09 -2.35
N THR A 294 18.09 1.26 -3.66
CA THR A 294 19.35 1.53 -4.35
C THR A 294 19.93 2.93 -4.10
N ASP A 295 19.13 3.82 -3.54
CA ASP A 295 19.47 5.17 -3.09
C ASP A 295 19.37 5.35 -1.56
N TYR A 296 19.33 4.25 -0.80
CA TYR A 296 19.34 4.29 0.66
C TYR A 296 20.78 4.34 1.17
N LYS A 297 20.97 5.04 2.28
CA LYS A 297 22.24 5.07 3.05
C LYS A 297 22.01 4.43 4.42
N GLU A 298 22.82 3.42 4.74
CA GLU A 298 22.75 2.71 6.02
C GLU A 298 21.35 2.20 6.40
N GLY A 299 20.54 1.86 5.38
CA GLY A 299 19.18 1.35 5.54
C GLY A 299 18.08 2.41 5.63
N SER A 300 18.44 3.70 5.66
CA SER A 300 17.49 4.82 5.67
C SER A 300 17.24 5.35 4.26
N LYS A 301 15.97 5.63 3.93
CA LYS A 301 15.61 6.37 2.72
C LYS A 301 15.83 7.87 2.85
N TRP A 302 15.84 8.39 4.08
CA TRP A 302 15.94 9.82 4.37
C TRP A 302 17.37 10.34 4.22
N THR A 303 17.80 10.45 2.99
CA THR A 303 19.15 10.84 2.59
C THR A 303 19.13 11.51 1.22
N ASN A 304 20.11 12.37 0.95
CA ASN A 304 20.32 12.97 -0.36
C ASN A 304 21.13 12.08 -1.32
N GLN A 305 21.37 10.80 -0.95
CA GLN A 305 22.06 9.86 -1.83
C GLN A 305 21.27 9.59 -3.09
N MET A 306 21.93 9.71 -4.24
CA MET A 306 21.38 9.32 -5.53
C MET A 306 21.38 7.80 -5.69
N PHE A 307 20.49 7.28 -6.55
CA PHE A 307 20.48 5.85 -6.86
C PHE A 307 21.76 5.41 -7.59
N SER A 308 22.12 4.15 -7.42
CA SER A 308 23.18 3.51 -8.19
C SER A 308 22.56 2.64 -9.27
N LEU A 309 22.86 2.94 -10.54
CA LEU A 309 22.42 2.13 -11.69
C LEU A 309 22.95 0.70 -11.59
N GLU A 310 24.21 0.53 -11.14
CA GLU A 310 24.83 -0.79 -10.95
C GLU A 310 24.01 -1.61 -9.92
N LYS A 311 23.76 -1.06 -8.74
CA LYS A 311 22.94 -1.68 -7.69
C LYS A 311 21.52 -1.98 -8.18
N LEU A 312 20.92 -1.09 -8.96
CA LEU A 312 19.59 -1.29 -9.53
C LEU A 312 19.57 -2.51 -10.45
N LYS A 313 20.52 -2.60 -11.36
CA LYS A 313 20.68 -3.75 -12.29
C LYS A 313 20.94 -5.06 -11.55
N GLU A 314 21.84 -5.04 -10.59
CA GLU A 314 22.15 -6.22 -9.75
C GLU A 314 20.92 -6.70 -8.99
N THR A 315 20.21 -5.78 -8.33
CA THR A 315 19.02 -6.09 -7.54
C THR A 315 17.89 -6.64 -8.42
N GLN A 316 17.62 -6.00 -9.55
CA GLN A 316 16.59 -6.48 -10.48
C GLN A 316 16.94 -7.83 -11.06
N SER A 317 18.19 -8.02 -11.51
CA SER A 317 18.65 -9.32 -12.04
C SER A 317 18.57 -10.43 -11.00
N TYR A 318 18.93 -10.13 -9.75
CA TYR A 318 18.84 -11.09 -8.64
C TYR A 318 17.40 -11.53 -8.39
N PHE A 319 16.48 -10.56 -8.26
CA PHE A 319 15.05 -10.87 -8.04
C PHE A 319 14.43 -11.62 -9.23
N GLN A 320 14.67 -11.16 -10.46
CA GLN A 320 14.17 -11.83 -11.67
C GLN A 320 14.59 -13.31 -11.72
N ASN A 321 15.89 -13.58 -11.57
CA ASN A 321 16.42 -14.92 -11.60
C ASN A 321 15.89 -15.82 -10.48
N LYS A 322 15.77 -15.28 -9.26
CA LYS A 322 15.28 -16.06 -8.11
C LYS A 322 13.79 -16.38 -8.22
N MET A 323 12.99 -15.40 -8.63
CA MET A 323 11.55 -15.60 -8.80
C MET A 323 11.26 -16.60 -9.92
N GLU A 324 11.95 -16.51 -11.07
CA GLU A 324 11.80 -17.46 -12.16
C GLU A 324 12.22 -18.86 -11.76
N ALA A 325 13.42 -19.02 -11.20
CA ALA A 325 13.94 -20.32 -10.78
C ALA A 325 13.06 -20.99 -9.72
N GLY A 326 12.42 -20.21 -8.85
CA GLY A 326 11.51 -20.71 -7.82
C GLY A 326 10.06 -20.90 -8.28
N GLY A 327 9.69 -20.46 -9.48
CA GLY A 327 8.31 -20.50 -9.98
C GLY A 327 7.40 -19.44 -9.38
N GLY A 328 7.96 -18.37 -8.82
CA GLY A 328 7.23 -17.21 -8.29
C GLY A 328 6.88 -16.19 -9.37
N TRP A 329 6.12 -15.13 -9.02
CA TRP A 329 5.72 -14.09 -9.95
C TRP A 329 5.80 -12.69 -9.34
N ASN A 330 6.46 -11.76 -10.04
CA ASN A 330 6.63 -10.37 -9.63
C ASN A 330 5.47 -9.49 -10.09
N ALA A 331 5.05 -8.55 -9.24
CA ALA A 331 4.39 -7.32 -9.61
C ALA A 331 5.46 -6.23 -9.75
N LEU A 332 5.55 -5.64 -10.93
CA LEU A 332 6.64 -4.71 -11.32
C LEU A 332 6.17 -3.27 -11.28
N PHE A 333 6.96 -2.38 -10.67
CA PHE A 333 6.67 -0.95 -10.61
C PHE A 333 7.96 -0.14 -10.43
N TYR A 334 7.91 1.15 -10.81
CA TYR A 334 8.93 2.15 -10.46
C TYR A 334 8.38 3.31 -9.64
N SER A 335 7.07 3.58 -9.71
CA SER A 335 6.36 4.52 -8.86
C SER A 335 5.12 3.88 -8.26
N ASN A 336 4.70 4.37 -7.11
CA ASN A 336 3.38 4.17 -6.53
C ASN A 336 3.07 5.35 -5.60
N HIS A 337 1.96 5.29 -4.88
CA HIS A 337 1.53 6.33 -3.94
C HIS A 337 2.42 6.46 -2.68
N ASP A 338 3.39 5.55 -2.48
CA ASP A 338 4.34 5.52 -1.34
C ASP A 338 5.79 5.76 -1.74
N GLN A 339 6.05 6.02 -3.01
CA GLN A 339 7.39 6.25 -3.53
C GLN A 339 7.42 7.55 -4.35
N PRO A 340 8.51 8.32 -4.32
CA PRO A 340 8.62 9.49 -5.19
C PRO A 340 8.52 9.10 -6.66
N ARG A 341 8.23 10.07 -7.53
CA ARG A 341 8.11 9.87 -8.98
C ARG A 341 9.36 9.20 -9.57
N ALA A 342 9.17 8.11 -10.30
CA ALA A 342 10.24 7.34 -10.92
C ALA A 342 11.15 8.20 -11.78
N LEU A 343 10.57 9.10 -12.57
CA LEU A 343 11.30 9.98 -13.45
C LEU A 343 12.29 10.90 -12.69
N SER A 344 11.86 11.49 -11.59
CA SER A 344 12.73 12.34 -10.76
C SER A 344 13.75 11.53 -9.97
N ARG A 345 13.46 10.27 -9.67
CA ARG A 345 14.33 9.41 -8.88
C ARG A 345 15.40 8.70 -9.71
N PHE A 346 15.01 8.15 -10.86
CA PHE A 346 15.85 7.27 -11.68
C PHE A 346 16.21 7.86 -13.05
N GLY A 347 15.63 8.99 -13.43
CA GLY A 347 15.81 9.62 -14.73
C GLY A 347 16.43 11.00 -14.65
N ASN A 348 16.42 11.68 -15.79
CA ASN A 348 16.68 13.10 -15.89
C ASN A 348 15.35 13.81 -16.18
N ASP A 349 14.80 14.48 -15.18
CA ASP A 349 13.46 15.08 -15.25
C ASP A 349 13.47 16.54 -15.76
N THR A 350 14.60 16.98 -16.33
CA THR A 350 14.79 18.31 -16.91
C THR A 350 15.05 18.24 -18.41
N PHE A 351 16.30 18.13 -18.85
CA PHE A 351 16.71 18.17 -20.27
C PHE A 351 16.30 16.93 -21.06
N TYR A 352 16.29 15.76 -20.44
CA TYR A 352 16.00 14.48 -21.07
C TYR A 352 14.75 13.83 -20.46
N ARG A 353 13.75 14.66 -20.14
CA ARG A 353 12.53 14.19 -19.46
C ARG A 353 11.79 13.12 -20.25
N GLU A 354 11.54 13.37 -21.54
CA GLU A 354 10.78 12.44 -22.39
C GLU A 354 11.56 11.14 -22.64
N GLU A 355 12.84 11.25 -22.95
CA GLU A 355 13.72 10.11 -23.21
C GLU A 355 13.86 9.25 -21.95
N SER A 356 14.02 9.88 -20.79
CA SER A 356 14.13 9.18 -19.50
C SER A 356 12.82 8.47 -19.15
N ALA A 357 11.67 9.11 -19.34
CA ALA A 357 10.36 8.49 -19.09
C ALA A 357 10.16 7.27 -19.98
N LYS A 358 10.47 7.40 -21.29
CA LYS A 358 10.40 6.27 -22.24
C LYS A 358 11.37 5.15 -21.89
N LEU A 359 12.60 5.48 -21.48
CA LEU A 359 13.58 4.48 -21.06
C LEU A 359 13.11 3.70 -19.83
N LEU A 360 12.56 4.39 -18.83
CA LEU A 360 12.01 3.74 -17.64
C LEU A 360 10.84 2.82 -18.00
N ALA A 361 9.92 3.25 -18.86
CA ALA A 361 8.83 2.42 -19.35
C ALA A 361 9.36 1.17 -20.06
N ILE A 362 10.30 1.32 -21.02
CA ILE A 362 10.89 0.19 -21.75
C ILE A 362 11.56 -0.80 -20.80
N THR A 363 12.31 -0.29 -19.81
CA THR A 363 13.00 -1.17 -18.86
C THR A 363 12.00 -1.91 -17.96
N LEU A 364 10.93 -1.26 -17.52
CA LEU A 364 9.91 -1.89 -16.67
C LEU A 364 9.14 -2.98 -17.43
N PHE A 365 8.67 -2.68 -18.64
CA PHE A 365 7.95 -3.64 -19.50
C PHE A 365 8.84 -4.75 -20.06
N GLY A 366 10.16 -4.57 -20.05
CA GLY A 366 11.14 -5.59 -20.46
C GLY A 366 11.46 -6.65 -19.41
N LEU A 367 10.97 -6.49 -18.18
CA LEU A 367 11.15 -7.45 -17.09
C LEU A 367 10.03 -8.50 -17.06
N GLN A 368 10.31 -9.67 -16.49
CA GLN A 368 9.30 -10.71 -16.30
C GLN A 368 8.45 -10.43 -15.06
N GLY A 369 7.17 -10.18 -15.27
CA GLY A 369 6.19 -9.90 -14.23
C GLY A 369 4.97 -9.15 -14.76
N THR A 370 4.00 -8.90 -13.89
CA THR A 370 2.85 -8.07 -14.19
C THR A 370 3.22 -6.61 -13.95
N THR A 371 3.09 -5.76 -14.98
CA THR A 371 3.51 -4.35 -14.93
C THR A 371 2.43 -3.46 -14.33
N TYR A 372 2.83 -2.64 -13.38
CA TYR A 372 2.00 -1.61 -12.74
C TYR A 372 2.48 -0.22 -13.14
N ILE A 373 1.56 0.59 -13.67
CA ILE A 373 1.77 1.99 -14.01
C ILE A 373 1.04 2.83 -12.96
N TYR A 374 1.75 3.70 -12.28
CA TYR A 374 1.12 4.64 -11.35
C TYR A 374 0.59 5.86 -12.10
N GLN A 375 -0.61 6.36 -11.76
CA GLN A 375 -1.20 7.56 -12.37
C GLN A 375 -0.19 8.69 -12.56
N GLY A 376 -0.09 9.23 -13.78
CA GLY A 376 0.84 10.29 -14.17
C GLY A 376 2.24 9.82 -14.54
N GLU A 377 2.60 8.56 -14.32
CA GLU A 377 3.88 8.00 -14.79
C GLU A 377 3.92 7.98 -16.32
N GLU A 378 2.82 7.66 -16.97
CA GLU A 378 2.63 7.68 -18.43
C GLU A 378 2.76 9.08 -19.05
N LEU A 379 2.53 10.13 -18.25
CA LEU A 379 2.70 11.54 -18.66
C LEU A 379 4.11 12.06 -18.35
N GLY A 380 4.95 11.26 -17.70
CA GLY A 380 6.24 11.71 -17.19
C GLY A 380 6.09 12.79 -16.12
N MET A 381 5.13 12.67 -15.20
CA MET A 381 5.02 13.56 -14.04
C MET A 381 6.26 13.47 -13.16
N ARG A 382 6.63 14.61 -12.58
CA ARG A 382 7.82 14.75 -11.73
C ARG A 382 7.42 14.92 -10.27
N ASN A 383 8.40 14.86 -9.37
CA ASN A 383 8.22 15.24 -7.97
C ASN A 383 7.65 16.65 -7.85
N ALA A 384 6.84 16.87 -6.83
CA ALA A 384 6.41 18.21 -6.45
C ALA A 384 7.63 19.05 -6.03
N CYS A 385 7.59 20.33 -6.34
CA CYS A 385 8.64 21.26 -5.94
C CYS A 385 8.23 22.02 -4.67
N PHE A 386 7.79 21.34 -3.64
CA PHE A 386 7.41 21.95 -2.36
C PHE A 386 8.57 22.71 -1.75
N GLU A 387 8.31 23.92 -1.28
CA GLU A 387 9.34 24.84 -0.78
C GLU A 387 9.41 24.89 0.73
N THR A 388 8.30 24.58 1.42
CA THR A 388 8.18 24.67 2.88
C THR A 388 7.70 23.36 3.49
N LEU A 389 7.88 23.18 4.80
CA LEU A 389 7.42 22.00 5.52
C LEU A 389 5.89 21.89 5.55
N GLU A 390 5.20 23.03 5.57
CA GLU A 390 3.74 23.12 5.67
C GLU A 390 3.01 22.57 4.44
N GLU A 391 3.73 22.42 3.31
CA GLU A 391 3.19 21.82 2.09
C GLU A 391 3.20 20.27 2.12
N TYR A 392 3.84 19.67 3.12
CA TYR A 392 3.88 18.22 3.31
C TYR A 392 2.80 17.78 4.31
N ASP A 393 1.92 16.89 3.90
CA ASP A 393 0.83 16.35 4.72
C ASP A 393 1.13 14.95 5.27
N ASP A 394 1.99 14.21 4.60
CA ASP A 394 2.32 12.83 4.94
C ASP A 394 3.02 12.69 6.30
N ARG A 395 2.45 11.82 7.16
CA ARG A 395 2.95 11.57 8.53
C ARG A 395 4.36 11.00 8.56
N GLU A 396 4.69 10.11 7.63
CA GLU A 396 6.04 9.54 7.54
C GLU A 396 7.07 10.64 7.20
N SER A 397 6.72 11.53 6.28
CA SER A 397 7.59 12.63 5.83
C SER A 397 7.79 13.67 6.91
N THR A 398 6.72 14.12 7.56
CA THR A 398 6.82 15.11 8.65
C THR A 398 7.51 14.54 9.89
N GLY A 399 7.25 13.27 10.22
CA GLY A 399 7.96 12.56 11.29
C GLY A 399 9.46 12.45 11.02
N ALA A 400 9.84 12.07 9.80
CA ALA A 400 11.23 11.99 9.39
C ALA A 400 11.94 13.36 9.40
N TYR A 401 11.23 14.43 8.99
CA TYR A 401 11.76 15.80 9.09
C TYR A 401 12.17 16.13 10.53
N TRP A 402 11.27 15.93 11.49
CA TRP A 402 11.57 16.25 12.88
C TRP A 402 12.67 15.36 13.46
N GLN A 403 12.75 14.09 13.04
CA GLN A 403 13.85 13.23 13.45
C GLN A 403 15.19 13.72 12.88
N MET A 404 15.27 14.07 11.59
CA MET A 404 16.47 14.64 10.97
C MET A 404 16.91 15.93 11.68
N ARG A 405 15.96 16.82 12.02
CA ARG A 405 16.25 18.06 12.76
C ARG A 405 16.82 17.76 14.16
N LYS A 406 16.29 16.75 14.84
CA LYS A 406 16.79 16.29 16.15
C LYS A 406 18.21 15.72 16.03
N ASP A 407 18.52 15.05 14.93
CA ASP A 407 19.83 14.48 14.63
C ASP A 407 20.84 15.53 14.10
N GLY A 408 20.45 16.81 14.04
CA GLY A 408 21.33 17.91 13.69
C GLY A 408 21.41 18.24 12.19
N VAL A 409 20.57 17.64 11.35
CA VAL A 409 20.49 17.99 9.91
C VAL A 409 19.93 19.41 9.78
N SER A 410 20.45 20.24 8.87
CA SER A 410 19.97 21.61 8.67
C SER A 410 18.54 21.65 8.12
N TYR A 411 17.85 22.79 8.23
CA TYR A 411 16.51 22.99 7.68
C TYR A 411 16.51 22.76 6.15
N GLU A 412 17.45 23.36 5.47
CA GLU A 412 17.57 23.32 4.02
C GLU A 412 17.88 21.90 3.52
N GLU A 413 18.75 21.18 4.22
CA GLU A 413 19.09 19.80 3.86
C GLU A 413 17.92 18.86 4.13
N ALA A 414 17.21 19.01 5.25
CA ALA A 414 16.04 18.21 5.54
C ALA A 414 14.93 18.41 4.50
N LEU A 415 14.66 19.65 4.08
CA LEU A 415 13.72 19.94 3.00
C LEU A 415 14.18 19.38 1.66
N LEU A 416 15.47 19.46 1.34
CA LEU A 416 16.02 18.87 0.12
C LEU A 416 15.78 17.35 0.08
N ILE A 417 15.97 16.67 1.22
CA ILE A 417 15.69 15.24 1.34
C ILE A 417 14.20 14.96 1.15
N LEU A 418 13.30 15.74 1.77
CA LEU A 418 11.84 15.58 1.57
C LEU A 418 11.45 15.76 0.11
N ARG A 419 11.98 16.78 -0.58
CA ARG A 419 11.73 17.00 -2.03
C ARG A 419 12.09 15.79 -2.89
N GLN A 420 13.07 14.99 -2.45
CA GLN A 420 13.50 13.80 -3.18
C GLN A 420 12.77 12.52 -2.76
N LYS A 421 12.38 12.39 -1.49
CA LYS A 421 12.04 11.10 -0.87
C LYS A 421 10.61 11.01 -0.34
N SER A 422 9.91 12.15 -0.15
CA SER A 422 8.55 12.15 0.39
C SER A 422 7.55 11.45 -0.53
N ARG A 423 6.58 10.77 0.07
CA ARG A 423 5.41 10.20 -0.60
C ARG A 423 4.50 11.28 -1.21
N ASP A 424 4.45 12.47 -0.62
CA ASP A 424 3.64 13.59 -1.14
C ASP A 424 3.99 13.98 -2.57
N ASN A 425 5.23 13.71 -3.01
CA ASN A 425 5.67 13.95 -4.39
C ASN A 425 4.82 13.23 -5.45
N THR A 426 4.17 12.11 -5.11
CA THR A 426 3.33 11.32 -6.02
C THR A 426 1.84 11.53 -5.81
N ARG A 427 1.47 12.23 -4.73
CA ARG A 427 0.08 12.45 -4.34
C ARG A 427 -0.52 13.75 -4.86
N THR A 428 0.25 14.48 -5.69
CA THR A 428 -0.20 15.69 -6.38
C THR A 428 -1.27 15.36 -7.44
N PRO A 429 -2.19 16.31 -7.73
CA PRO A 429 -3.23 16.14 -8.73
C PRO A 429 -2.71 15.76 -10.11
N MET A 430 -3.44 14.87 -10.80
CA MET A 430 -3.18 14.52 -12.19
C MET A 430 -3.25 15.74 -13.11
N GLN A 431 -2.33 15.80 -14.07
CA GLN A 431 -2.21 16.88 -15.04
C GLN A 431 -2.81 16.43 -16.39
N TRP A 432 -4.14 16.56 -16.52
CA TRP A 432 -4.89 16.08 -17.69
C TRP A 432 -4.71 16.93 -18.93
N ASP A 433 -4.69 18.25 -18.76
CA ASP A 433 -4.60 19.21 -19.86
C ASP A 433 -4.11 20.59 -19.39
N ASN A 434 -4.14 21.60 -20.29
CA ASN A 434 -3.71 22.96 -20.03
C ASN A 434 -4.83 23.88 -19.50
N THR A 435 -5.99 23.34 -19.13
CA THR A 435 -7.11 24.12 -18.59
C THR A 435 -6.91 24.42 -17.11
N LYS A 436 -7.89 25.10 -16.50
CA LYS A 436 -7.91 25.41 -15.05
C LYS A 436 -7.59 24.15 -14.24
N ASN A 437 -6.74 24.32 -13.21
CA ASN A 437 -6.29 23.23 -12.34
C ASN A 437 -5.73 22.02 -13.13
N HIS A 438 -5.14 22.28 -14.30
CA HIS A 438 -4.62 21.24 -15.20
C HIS A 438 -5.65 20.16 -15.58
N GLY A 439 -6.94 20.54 -15.66
CA GLY A 439 -8.03 19.62 -15.96
C GLY A 439 -8.39 18.66 -14.82
N PHE A 440 -7.73 18.74 -13.66
CA PHE A 440 -8.02 17.90 -12.51
C PHE A 440 -9.39 18.24 -11.91
N SER A 441 -9.66 19.52 -11.67
CA SER A 441 -10.88 20.04 -11.03
C SER A 441 -11.41 21.26 -11.77
N GLN A 442 -12.73 21.45 -11.75
CA GLN A 442 -13.38 22.69 -12.20
C GLN A 442 -13.62 23.66 -11.02
N GLY A 443 -13.33 23.23 -9.78
CA GLY A 443 -13.46 24.03 -8.57
C GLY A 443 -12.54 25.25 -8.52
N GLU A 444 -12.79 26.16 -7.60
CA GLU A 444 -11.82 27.21 -7.26
C GLU A 444 -10.67 26.63 -6.44
N PRO A 445 -9.44 27.16 -6.59
CA PRO A 445 -8.28 26.70 -5.83
C PRO A 445 -8.45 26.87 -4.32
#